data_e0bb0faa169f21c7b4c99fe4151bcf35
#
_entry.id   e0bb0faa169f21c7b4c99fe4151bcf35
#
_cell.length_a   1.000
_cell.length_b   1.000
_cell.length_c   1.000
_cell.angle_alpha   90.00
_cell.angle_beta   90.00
_cell.angle_gamma   90.00
#
_symmetry.space_group_name_H-M   'P 1'
#
loop_
_entity.id
_entity.type
_entity.pdbx_description
1 polymer ?
#
loop_
_entity_poly.entity_id
_entity_poly.type
_entity_poly.pdbx_seq_one_letter_code
_entity_poly.pdbx_strand_id
1 'polypeptide(L)'
;GAIGPVVNVTDMMNTVLLRELVPLQIKKENVVQKVQISILVVDDSVMTRTLAKNILESYGYRVWTAVDGEDGLSKLQNTDIDIVVSDVQMPNMDGLKFTRHIRQSKRFSHIPVILVSALESSEDKKKGVEVGADAYIIKSAFDQSNLISTIKSLVTYNPGGVSNEA
;
A
#
# COMPACT_ATOMS: atom_id res chain seq x y z
N GLY A 1 41.34 5.15 -28.11
CA GLY A 1 41.23 5.15 -28.51
C GLY A 1 41.00 5.32 -28.51
N ALA A 2 41.08 5.39 -28.43
CA ALA A 2 40.89 5.39 -28.76
C ALA A 2 40.55 5.59 -28.86
N ILE A 3 40.60 5.62 -28.89
CA ILE A 3 40.40 5.62 -29.32
C ILE A 3 39.93 5.77 -29.32
N GLY A 4 40.13 5.90 -29.43
CA GLY A 4 39.91 5.87 -29.81
C GLY A 4 39.37 5.91 -29.68
N PRO A 5 38.91 6.00 -29.40
CA PRO A 5 38.53 5.86 -29.66
C PRO A 5 37.99 5.72 -29.58
N VAL A 6 38.05 5.81 -29.48
CA VAL A 6 37.83 5.44 -29.76
C VAL A 6 37.26 5.19 -29.50
N VAL A 7 37.11 5.13 -29.50
CA VAL A 7 36.82 4.68 -29.60
C VAL A 7 36.40 4.39 -29.36
N ASN A 8 36.20 4.38 -29.54
CA ASN A 8 36.03 3.89 -29.74
C ASN A 8 35.50 3.67 -29.35
N VAL A 9 35.33 3.83 -28.87
CA VAL A 9 35.10 3.54 -28.85
C VAL A 9 34.63 3.33 -28.59
N THR A 10 34.48 3.25 -28.70
CA THR A 10 34.35 2.91 -28.78
C THR A 10 33.97 2.74 -28.44
N ASP A 11 33.96 2.82 -28.51
CA ASP A 11 33.93 2.57 -28.54
C ASP A 11 33.49 2.57 -28.06
N MET A 12 33.29 2.74 -27.75
CA MET A 12 33.13 2.76 -27.63
C MET A 12 32.52 2.79 -27.39
N MET A 13 32.29 2.79 -27.23
CA MET A 13 32.01 2.83 -27.26
C MET A 13 31.43 2.75 -26.99
N ASN A 14 31.22 2.71 -26.96
CA ASN A 14 30.93 2.64 -26.91
C ASN A 14 30.66 2.61 -26.40
N THR A 15 30.70 2.97 -26.11
CA THR A 15 30.64 3.10 -25.76
C THR A 15 30.33 3.43 -25.23
N VAL A 16 30.40 3.55 -25.18
CA VAL A 16 30.21 3.95 -24.80
C VAL A 16 29.67 4.17 -24.50
N LEU A 17 29.34 4.15 -24.46
CA LEU A 17 28.88 4.34 -24.35
C LEU A 17 28.45 4.11 -23.86
N LEU A 18 28.23 3.94 -23.69
CA LEU A 18 27.80 3.76 -23.24
C LEU A 18 27.86 3.67 -22.48
N ARG A 19 27.98 3.60 -22.24
CA ARG A 19 28.07 3.76 -21.65
C ARG A 19 28.02 4.40 -20.91
N GLU A 20 28.19 4.73 -20.62
CA GLU A 20 28.17 5.61 -20.10
C GLU A 20 27.16 6.26 -19.65
N LEU A 21 26.62 6.58 -19.92
CA LEU A 21 25.56 7.19 -19.75
C LEU A 21 24.78 6.49 -18.93
N VAL A 22 24.80 5.53 -19.03
CA VAL A 22 24.12 4.74 -18.30
C VAL A 22 24.04 5.19 -16.95
N PRO A 23 24.96 5.61 -16.36
CA PRO A 23 24.95 5.95 -15.02
C PRO A 23 23.83 6.78 -14.65
N LEU A 24 23.56 7.65 -15.37
CA LEU A 24 22.57 8.47 -15.06
C LEU A 24 21.35 7.86 -14.79
N GLN A 25 20.89 7.12 -15.52
CA GLN A 25 19.66 6.61 -15.30
C GLN A 25 19.65 5.98 -14.05
N ILE A 26 20.60 5.44 -13.67
CA ILE A 26 20.62 4.82 -12.47
C ILE A 26 20.07 5.61 -11.42
N LYS A 27 20.46 6.70 -11.29
CA LYS A 27 19.98 7.40 -10.22
C LYS A 27 18.60 7.58 -10.22
N LYS A 28 18.07 7.70 -11.27
CA LYS A 28 16.75 7.96 -11.25
C LYS A 28 16.02 6.86 -10.71
N GLU A 29 16.43 5.72 -10.86
CA GLU A 29 15.66 4.74 -10.38
C GLU A 29 15.68 4.77 -8.97
N ASN A 30 16.61 5.18 -8.37
CA ASN A 30 16.58 5.16 -7.01
C ASN A 30 15.51 5.89 -6.52
N VAL A 31 15.23 6.86 -7.09
CA VAL A 31 14.22 7.68 -6.68
C VAL A 31 13.01 6.97 -6.55
N VAL A 32 12.72 6.18 -7.40
CA VAL A 32 11.51 5.55 -7.35
C VAL A 32 11.47 4.49 -6.47
N GLN A 33 12.34 4.32 -5.77
CA GLN A 33 12.32 3.31 -5.00
C GLN A 33 11.31 2.78 -4.23
N LYS A 34 10.37 3.35 -3.90
CA LYS A 34 9.34 2.77 -3.17
C LYS A 34 8.67 1.84 -4.09
N VAL A 35 9.34 0.86 -4.50
CA VAL A 35 8.77 0.00 -5.43
C VAL A 35 7.79 -0.92 -4.86
N GLN A 36 7.82 -1.26 -3.61
CA GLN A 36 6.87 -2.21 -3.10
C GLN A 36 6.01 -1.57 -2.05
N ILE A 37 4.72 -1.60 -2.26
CA ILE A 37 3.77 -1.03 -1.33
C ILE A 37 3.48 -2.07 -0.25
N SER A 38 3.48 -1.66 1.01
CA SER A 38 3.20 -2.55 2.12
C SER A 38 1.77 -2.40 2.59
N ILE A 39 1.04 -3.49 2.63
CA ILE A 39 -0.37 -3.49 3.01
C ILE A 39 -0.56 -4.29 4.27
N LEU A 40 -1.34 -3.75 5.21
CA LEU A 40 -1.70 -4.49 6.41
C LEU A 40 -3.13 -4.99 6.25
N VAL A 41 -3.33 -6.30 6.30
CA VAL A 41 -4.65 -6.90 6.19
C VAL A 41 -5.07 -7.35 7.59
N VAL A 42 -6.19 -6.82 8.07
CA VAL A 42 -6.68 -7.13 9.41
C VAL A 42 -8.02 -7.83 9.30
N ASP A 43 -8.10 -9.06 9.73
CA ASP A 43 -9.33 -9.84 9.65
C ASP A 43 -9.20 -10.99 10.63
N ASP A 44 -10.23 -11.29 11.40
CA ASP A 44 -10.17 -12.36 12.38
C ASP A 44 -10.32 -13.75 11.76
N SER A 45 -10.73 -13.83 10.50
CA SER A 45 -10.85 -15.11 9.82
C SER A 45 -9.54 -15.49 9.16
N VAL A 46 -8.98 -16.62 9.55
CA VAL A 46 -7.74 -17.10 8.98
C VAL A 46 -7.89 -17.28 7.48
N MET A 47 -9.03 -17.82 7.05
CA MET A 47 -9.25 -18.09 5.65
C MET A 47 -9.28 -16.79 4.84
N THR A 48 -10.02 -15.80 5.30
CA THR A 48 -10.15 -14.53 4.60
C THR A 48 -8.79 -13.82 4.57
N ARG A 49 -8.09 -13.86 5.71
CA ARG A 49 -6.81 -13.20 5.81
C ARG A 49 -5.79 -13.81 4.84
N THR A 50 -5.77 -15.15 4.78
CA THR A 50 -4.85 -15.86 3.91
C THR A 50 -5.18 -15.59 2.44
N LEU A 51 -6.48 -15.58 2.10
CA LEU A 51 -6.89 -15.34 0.74
C LEU A 51 -6.49 -13.93 0.31
N ALA A 52 -6.78 -12.95 1.14
CA ALA A 52 -6.43 -11.57 0.82
C ALA A 52 -4.92 -11.43 0.66
N LYS A 53 -4.16 -12.06 1.54
CA LYS A 53 -2.72 -11.97 1.46
C LYS A 53 -2.24 -12.56 0.14
N ASN A 54 -2.74 -13.71 -0.25
CA ASN A 54 -2.30 -14.37 -1.48
C ASN A 54 -2.64 -13.52 -2.71
N ILE A 55 -3.83 -12.95 -2.73
CA ILE A 55 -4.24 -12.13 -3.84
C ILE A 55 -3.34 -10.91 -3.94
N LEU A 56 -3.13 -10.22 -2.83
CA LEU A 56 -2.35 -9.00 -2.85
C LEU A 56 -0.87 -9.28 -3.20
N GLU A 57 -0.34 -10.36 -2.69
CA GLU A 57 1.04 -10.70 -3.00
C GLU A 57 1.21 -11.05 -4.48
N SER A 58 0.18 -11.61 -5.10
CA SER A 58 0.26 -11.95 -6.50
C SER A 58 0.32 -10.70 -7.38
N TYR A 59 -0.09 -9.54 -6.83
CA TYR A 59 -0.01 -8.30 -7.56
C TYR A 59 1.27 -7.51 -7.20
N GLY A 60 2.16 -8.11 -6.45
CA GLY A 60 3.44 -7.48 -6.14
C GLY A 60 3.49 -6.67 -4.87
N TYR A 61 2.44 -6.71 -4.06
CA TYR A 61 2.45 -5.98 -2.80
C TYR A 61 3.10 -6.80 -1.70
N ARG A 62 3.61 -6.11 -0.69
CA ARG A 62 4.13 -6.79 0.47
C ARG A 62 3.01 -6.78 1.48
N VAL A 63 2.67 -7.92 2.07
CA VAL A 63 1.50 -8.00 2.94
C VAL A 63 1.86 -8.43 4.34
N TRP A 64 1.33 -7.69 5.32
CA TRP A 64 1.43 -8.04 6.71
C TRP A 64 0.01 -8.33 7.17
N THR A 65 -0.16 -9.17 8.18
CA THR A 65 -1.52 -9.55 8.61
C THR A 65 -1.68 -9.34 10.10
N ALA A 66 -2.91 -9.11 10.52
CA ALA A 66 -3.26 -8.98 11.93
C ALA A 66 -4.63 -9.61 12.15
N VAL A 67 -4.89 -10.07 13.35
CA VAL A 67 -6.13 -10.80 13.65
C VAL A 67 -7.25 -9.91 14.16
N ASP A 68 -6.95 -8.72 14.64
CA ASP A 68 -7.96 -7.78 15.11
C ASP A 68 -7.34 -6.39 15.14
N GLY A 69 -8.09 -5.40 15.60
CA GLY A 69 -7.61 -4.03 15.62
C GLY A 69 -6.44 -3.81 16.56
N GLU A 70 -6.40 -4.54 17.68
CA GLU A 70 -5.30 -4.36 18.61
C GLU A 70 -4.00 -4.89 18.02
N ASP A 71 -4.07 -6.05 17.38
CA ASP A 71 -2.91 -6.62 16.71
C ASP A 71 -2.51 -5.70 15.55
N GLY A 72 -3.50 -5.11 14.88
CA GLY A 72 -3.24 -4.16 13.81
C GLY A 72 -2.46 -2.94 14.27
N LEU A 73 -2.82 -2.39 15.43
CA LEU A 73 -2.10 -1.24 15.96
C LEU A 73 -0.66 -1.62 16.30
N SER A 74 -0.45 -2.83 16.81
CA SER A 74 0.87 -3.30 17.13
C SER A 74 1.71 -3.42 15.86
N LYS A 75 1.11 -3.92 14.78
CA LYS A 75 1.83 -4.06 13.52
C LYS A 75 2.18 -2.69 12.96
N LEU A 76 1.29 -1.72 13.10
CA LEU A 76 1.57 -0.38 12.61
C LEU A 76 2.75 0.25 13.35
N GLN A 77 2.89 -0.06 14.64
CA GLN A 77 3.97 0.51 15.40
C GLN A 77 5.32 -0.11 15.06
N ASN A 78 5.31 -1.33 14.59
CA ASN A 78 6.53 -2.07 14.35
C ASN A 78 6.90 -2.27 12.88
N THR A 79 6.08 -1.79 11.98
CA THR A 79 6.27 -2.04 10.55
C THR A 79 5.82 -0.83 9.75
N ASP A 80 6.50 -0.53 8.67
CA ASP A 80 6.08 0.55 7.80
C ASP A 80 4.95 0.08 6.91
N ILE A 81 3.78 0.60 7.11
CA ILE A 81 2.59 0.21 6.35
C ILE A 81 2.13 1.40 5.50
N ASP A 82 1.81 1.14 4.26
CA ASP A 82 1.37 2.18 3.35
C ASP A 82 -0.16 2.26 3.24
N ILE A 83 -0.85 1.17 3.48
CA ILE A 83 -2.30 1.18 3.40
C ILE A 83 -2.87 0.03 4.23
N VAL A 84 -4.03 0.21 4.82
CA VAL A 84 -4.67 -0.79 5.68
C VAL A 84 -5.94 -1.29 5.01
N VAL A 85 -6.14 -2.60 5.01
CA VAL A 85 -7.39 -3.22 4.55
C VAL A 85 -7.92 -3.99 5.76
N SER A 86 -9.04 -3.57 6.33
CA SER A 86 -9.52 -4.14 7.58
C SER A 86 -10.98 -4.57 7.51
N ASP A 87 -11.28 -5.71 8.10
CA ASP A 87 -12.65 -6.12 8.31
C ASP A 87 -13.24 -5.16 9.34
N VAL A 88 -14.53 -5.05 9.40
CA VAL A 88 -15.20 -4.22 10.39
C VAL A 88 -15.49 -5.04 11.63
N GLN A 89 -16.07 -6.21 11.49
CA GLN A 89 -16.49 -7.01 12.65
C GLN A 89 -15.41 -7.96 13.11
N MET A 90 -14.76 -7.62 14.21
CA MET A 90 -13.67 -8.43 14.77
C MET A 90 -13.74 -8.35 16.28
N PRO A 91 -13.23 -9.36 16.98
CA PRO A 91 -13.22 -9.32 18.43
C PRO A 91 -12.19 -8.34 18.94
N ASN A 92 -12.22 -8.01 20.19
CA ASN A 92 -11.32 -7.12 20.89
C ASN A 92 -11.38 -5.68 20.40
N MET A 93 -11.03 -5.41 19.20
CA MET A 93 -11.15 -4.07 18.64
C MET A 93 -11.62 -4.23 17.21
N ASP A 94 -12.80 -3.71 16.88
CA ASP A 94 -13.34 -3.83 15.52
C ASP A 94 -12.71 -2.82 14.57
N GLY A 95 -13.04 -2.93 13.30
CA GLY A 95 -12.43 -2.08 12.28
C GLY A 95 -12.77 -0.62 12.39
N LEU A 96 -13.94 -0.28 12.97
CA LEU A 96 -14.31 1.12 13.13
C LEU A 96 -13.46 1.75 14.23
N LYS A 97 -13.25 1.05 15.34
CA LYS A 97 -12.42 1.56 16.41
C LYS A 97 -10.99 1.62 15.94
N PHE A 98 -10.56 0.62 15.20
CA PHE A 98 -9.19 0.55 14.70
C PHE A 98 -8.95 1.78 13.81
N THR A 99 -9.89 2.08 12.91
CA THR A 99 -9.74 3.24 12.03
C THR A 99 -9.70 4.54 12.84
N ARG A 100 -10.55 4.62 13.90
CA ARG A 100 -10.55 5.82 14.71
C ARG A 100 -9.21 5.99 15.41
N HIS A 101 -8.62 4.91 15.91
CA HIS A 101 -7.33 4.98 16.55
C HIS A 101 -6.25 5.44 15.56
N ILE A 102 -6.30 4.95 14.33
CA ILE A 102 -5.35 5.35 13.32
C ILE A 102 -5.47 6.85 13.07
N ARG A 103 -6.69 7.34 12.92
CA ARG A 103 -6.90 8.76 12.62
C ARG A 103 -6.52 9.69 13.77
N GLN A 104 -6.55 9.18 14.99
CA GLN A 104 -6.18 9.97 16.15
C GLN A 104 -4.67 9.95 16.40
N SER A 105 -3.93 9.11 15.74
CA SER A 105 -2.52 9.00 15.93
C SER A 105 -1.79 9.96 15.01
N LYS A 106 -0.89 10.77 15.53
CA LYS A 106 -0.16 11.70 14.70
C LYS A 106 0.73 10.93 13.74
N ARG A 107 1.18 9.78 14.15
CA ARG A 107 2.11 9.01 13.35
C ARG A 107 1.43 8.28 12.20
N PHE A 108 0.21 7.80 12.40
CA PHE A 108 -0.46 6.98 11.42
C PHE A 108 -1.66 7.63 10.75
N SER A 109 -2.02 8.86 11.13
CA SER A 109 -3.28 9.44 10.66
C SER A 109 -3.37 9.60 9.14
N HIS A 110 -2.27 9.57 8.44
CA HIS A 110 -2.27 9.73 7.01
C HIS A 110 -2.46 8.42 6.23
N ILE A 111 -2.40 7.29 6.90
CA ILE A 111 -2.46 6.01 6.21
C ILE A 111 -3.86 5.74 5.69
N PRO A 112 -4.03 5.46 4.40
CA PRO A 112 -5.35 5.16 3.87
C PRO A 112 -5.91 3.89 4.47
N VAL A 113 -7.20 3.87 4.75
CA VAL A 113 -7.86 2.71 5.35
C VAL A 113 -9.04 2.29 4.47
N ILE A 114 -9.07 1.03 4.06
CA ILE A 114 -10.18 0.45 3.34
C ILE A 114 -10.88 -0.48 4.31
N LEU A 115 -12.17 -0.29 4.54
CA LEU A 115 -12.94 -1.21 5.38
C LEU A 115 -13.67 -2.19 4.47
N VAL A 116 -13.64 -3.46 4.82
CA VAL A 116 -14.30 -4.51 4.07
C VAL A 116 -15.28 -5.17 5.04
N SER A 117 -16.55 -5.18 4.72
CA SER A 117 -17.55 -5.63 5.67
C SER A 117 -18.70 -6.37 5.03
N ALA A 118 -19.30 -7.26 5.78
CA ALA A 118 -20.51 -7.94 5.35
C ALA A 118 -21.72 -7.00 5.54
N LEU A 119 -21.54 -5.88 6.27
CA LEU A 119 -22.64 -4.97 6.55
C LEU A 119 -22.88 -4.05 5.38
N GLU A 120 -24.10 -4.02 4.88
CA GLU A 120 -24.42 -3.29 3.68
C GLU A 120 -25.28 -2.06 3.84
N SER A 121 -25.83 -1.83 5.00
CA SER A 121 -26.78 -0.73 5.13
C SER A 121 -26.10 0.62 4.92
N SER A 122 -26.87 1.60 4.52
CA SER A 122 -26.32 2.94 4.34
C SER A 122 -25.83 3.48 5.66
N GLU A 123 -26.42 3.04 6.78
CA GLU A 123 -25.99 3.50 8.07
C GLU A 123 -24.63 2.93 8.40
N ASP A 124 -24.35 1.68 8.03
CA ASP A 124 -23.07 1.06 8.31
C ASP A 124 -21.98 1.77 7.49
N LYS A 125 -22.30 2.10 6.23
CA LYS A 125 -21.34 2.80 5.41
C LYS A 125 -21.07 4.19 5.95
N LYS A 126 -22.09 4.81 6.51
CA LYS A 126 -21.94 6.14 7.04
C LYS A 126 -21.03 6.11 8.24
N LYS A 127 -21.11 5.07 9.08
CA LYS A 127 -20.23 4.95 10.22
C LYS A 127 -18.79 4.80 9.77
N GLY A 128 -18.57 4.07 8.67
CA GLY A 128 -17.22 3.92 8.14
C GLY A 128 -16.65 5.26 7.70
N VAL A 129 -17.47 6.07 7.07
CA VAL A 129 -17.03 7.38 6.63
C VAL A 129 -16.75 8.27 7.84
N GLU A 130 -17.62 8.21 8.84
CA GLU A 130 -17.47 9.04 10.03
C GLU A 130 -16.18 8.77 10.80
N VAL A 131 -15.71 7.54 10.82
CA VAL A 131 -14.48 7.24 11.54
C VAL A 131 -13.25 7.55 10.68
N GLY A 132 -13.45 7.94 9.43
CA GLY A 132 -12.33 8.35 8.60
C GLY A 132 -11.79 7.32 7.63
N ALA A 133 -12.59 6.32 7.28
CA ALA A 133 -12.15 5.35 6.28
C ALA A 133 -12.14 6.00 4.91
N ASP A 134 -11.24 5.61 4.06
CA ASP A 134 -11.13 6.15 2.71
C ASP A 134 -11.99 5.37 1.72
N ALA A 135 -12.32 4.15 2.03
CA ALA A 135 -13.18 3.33 1.18
C ALA A 135 -13.89 2.28 2.00
N TYR A 136 -15.02 1.83 1.53
CA TYR A 136 -15.80 0.81 2.22
C TYR A 136 -16.26 -0.18 1.15
N ILE A 137 -15.83 -1.43 1.26
CA ILE A 137 -16.18 -2.47 0.31
C ILE A 137 -17.06 -3.50 0.98
N ILE A 138 -18.19 -3.84 0.35
CA ILE A 138 -19.10 -4.80 0.91
C ILE A 138 -18.64 -6.19 0.47
N LYS A 139 -18.51 -7.12 1.41
CA LYS A 139 -18.01 -8.44 1.11
C LYS A 139 -18.82 -9.18 0.07
N SER A 140 -20.12 -8.99 0.01
CA SER A 140 -20.93 -9.69 -0.97
C SER A 140 -20.65 -9.20 -2.39
N ALA A 141 -20.15 -7.97 -2.53
CA ALA A 141 -19.82 -7.42 -3.83
C ALA A 141 -18.31 -7.42 -4.03
N PHE A 142 -17.59 -8.13 -3.17
CA PHE A 142 -16.15 -8.12 -3.23
C PHE A 142 -15.62 -8.93 -4.37
N ASP A 143 -14.69 -8.39 -5.10
CA ASP A 143 -13.92 -9.23 -5.98
C ASP A 143 -12.54 -8.64 -5.98
N GLN A 144 -11.56 -9.42 -6.44
CA GLN A 144 -10.19 -8.98 -6.30
C GLN A 144 -9.89 -7.77 -7.16
N SER A 145 -10.54 -7.62 -8.30
CA SER A 145 -10.24 -6.46 -9.13
C SER A 145 -10.73 -5.19 -8.48
N ASN A 146 -11.83 -5.25 -7.73
CA ASN A 146 -12.38 -4.10 -7.05
C ASN A 146 -11.42 -3.69 -5.94
N LEU A 147 -10.91 -4.62 -5.16
CA LEU A 147 -9.98 -4.31 -4.09
C LEU A 147 -8.70 -3.74 -4.68
N ILE A 148 -8.17 -4.36 -5.71
CA ILE A 148 -6.92 -3.91 -6.30
C ILE A 148 -7.05 -2.50 -6.89
N SER A 149 -8.16 -2.21 -7.58
CA SER A 149 -8.33 -0.89 -8.15
C SER A 149 -8.48 0.17 -7.06
N THR A 150 -9.13 -0.17 -5.95
CA THR A 150 -9.29 0.76 -4.84
C THR A 150 -7.90 1.04 -4.21
N ILE A 151 -7.09 0.01 -4.02
CA ILE A 151 -5.78 0.19 -3.46
C ILE A 151 -4.94 1.08 -4.38
N LYS A 152 -4.97 0.81 -5.68
CA LYS A 152 -4.18 1.60 -6.60
C LYS A 152 -4.58 3.06 -6.59
N SER A 153 -5.87 3.32 -6.51
CA SER A 153 -6.32 4.69 -6.51
C SER A 153 -5.89 5.42 -5.25
N LEU A 154 -5.95 4.78 -4.10
CA LEU A 154 -5.59 5.43 -2.85
C LEU A 154 -4.08 5.64 -2.72
N VAL A 155 -3.31 4.69 -3.16
CA VAL A 155 -1.89 4.79 -3.03
C VAL A 155 -1.34 5.81 -4.01
N THR A 156 -1.82 5.80 -5.24
CA THR A 156 -1.35 6.73 -6.23
C THR A 156 -1.72 8.14 -5.88
N TYR A 157 -2.89 8.30 -5.36
CA TYR A 157 -3.35 9.62 -5.05
C TYR A 157 -2.79 10.14 -3.75
N ASN A 158 -2.16 9.34 -2.97
CA ASN A 158 -1.74 9.74 -1.66
C ASN A 158 -0.89 10.98 -1.71
N PRO A 159 -1.46 12.04 -1.45
CA PRO A 159 -0.80 13.30 -1.52
C PRO A 159 0.18 13.46 -0.41
N GLY A 160 0.01 12.71 0.62
CA GLY A 160 0.85 12.87 1.73
C GLY A 160 2.20 12.70 1.20
N GLY A 161 2.30 11.75 0.35
CA GLY A 161 3.56 11.46 -0.10
C GLY A 161 3.99 12.60 -0.93
N VAL A 162 3.15 13.05 -1.69
CA VAL A 162 3.48 14.04 -2.55
C VAL A 162 3.65 15.31 -1.93
N SER A 163 2.81 15.62 -1.14
CA SER A 163 2.86 16.91 -0.62
C SER A 163 4.20 17.19 -0.16
N ASN A 164 4.87 16.18 0.13
CA ASN A 164 6.06 16.48 0.66
C ASN A 164 6.82 17.29 -0.17
N GLU A 165 6.67 17.07 -1.32
CA GLU A 165 7.44 17.77 -2.10
C GLU A 165 7.07 19.08 -2.11
N ALA A 166 6.07 19.36 -1.69
CA ALA A 166 5.60 20.75 -1.76
C ALA A 166 6.42 21.60 -0.83
#